data_14113cb60f5656d6b07d41c7946f9caf
#
_entry.id   14113cb60f5656d6b07d41c7946f9caf
#
_cell.length_a   1.000
_cell.length_b   1.000
_cell.length_c   1.000
_cell.angle_alpha   90.00
_cell.angle_beta   90.00
_cell.angle_gamma   90.00
#
_symmetry.space_group_name_H-M   'P 1'
#
loop_
_entity.id
_entity.type
_entity.pdbx_description
1 polymer ?
#
loop_
_entity_poly.entity_id
_entity_poly.type
_entity_poly.pdbx_seq_one_letter_code
_entity_poly.pdbx_strand_id
1 'polypeptide(L)'
;MTTPFPETSTNSAASFRAAWKDWSQQQRRFLIEGMSRAELELLLSRWDVFAHDHQVPPLLAPNGQPWLTWLLIGGRGAGKTRAGAEWIRAQALGLPPMADQPVTNIALVGETEHDVREVMVEGVSGLLAVHRRDERPVWTSSRRRLEWNNGAVAYAFSAEDPESLRGPQFGCAWSDEMAKWRYAEATFDMLQFGLRLGAQPRQLITTTPRPTALIKRLMLEPTSVVTRAATQANAYHLAPTFLKGVLARYKDTRLGRQELDGEIIEDRPDALWSHALIESCRVAEAPPLARIVVAVDPPASSGKRADACGIVAAGITGEGAIYVIADETVSGATPAVWAAKAIALWRRVEADALVAEVNQGGEMVRSVINEVDPSVPVIPVRASRGKWLRAEPVATLYEQGRVKHAGNFPALEDEMCDFGPTGLSSGRSPDRLDALVWAIASLTFTTRTAPRVRGL
;
A
#
# COMPACT_ATOMS: atom_id res chain seq x y z
N MET A 1 -47.27 9.07 -1.25
CA MET A 1 -46.29 7.98 -1.25
C MET A 1 -44.96 8.62 -1.56
N THR A 2 -44.14 8.83 -0.55
CA THR A 2 -42.80 9.40 -0.70
C THR A 2 -41.93 8.38 -1.42
N THR A 3 -41.32 8.76 -2.54
CA THR A 3 -40.37 7.95 -3.30
C THR A 3 -39.25 7.49 -2.36
N PRO A 4 -38.87 6.20 -2.32
CA PRO A 4 -37.81 5.68 -1.46
C PRO A 4 -36.41 6.10 -1.91
N PHE A 5 -36.30 6.93 -2.94
CA PHE A 5 -35.02 7.38 -3.45
C PHE A 5 -34.54 8.65 -2.76
N PRO A 6 -33.29 8.66 -2.31
CA PRO A 6 -32.70 9.90 -1.86
C PRO A 6 -32.68 10.92 -3.01
N GLU A 7 -33.17 12.12 -2.73
CA GLU A 7 -32.98 13.27 -3.64
C GLU A 7 -31.49 13.39 -4.02
N THR A 8 -31.20 13.99 -5.16
CA THR A 8 -29.90 14.07 -5.85
C THR A 8 -28.74 14.69 -5.05
N SER A 9 -28.80 14.75 -3.72
CA SER A 9 -27.71 15.26 -2.90
C SER A 9 -26.69 14.15 -2.59
N THR A 10 -25.40 14.46 -2.64
CA THR A 10 -24.29 13.56 -2.30
C THR A 10 -24.42 12.94 -0.90
N ASN A 11 -25.01 13.66 0.04
CA ASN A 11 -25.28 13.17 1.40
C ASN A 11 -26.28 12.02 1.42
N SER A 12 -27.28 12.04 0.54
CA SER A 12 -28.30 10.99 0.49
C SER A 12 -27.80 9.69 -0.11
N ALA A 13 -26.93 9.74 -1.13
CA ALA A 13 -26.31 8.53 -1.71
C ALA A 13 -25.32 7.89 -0.74
N ALA A 14 -24.51 8.69 -0.03
CA ALA A 14 -23.60 8.20 1.01
C ALA A 14 -24.36 7.54 2.17
N SER A 15 -25.45 8.16 2.63
CA SER A 15 -26.32 7.60 3.67
C SER A 15 -26.99 6.31 3.22
N PHE A 16 -27.43 6.24 1.95
CA PHE A 16 -28.00 5.02 1.38
C PHE A 16 -26.95 3.91 1.28
N ARG A 17 -25.72 4.20 0.81
CA ARG A 17 -24.62 3.23 0.79
C ARG A 17 -24.31 2.68 2.17
N ALA A 18 -24.26 3.53 3.19
CA ALA A 18 -24.05 3.10 4.58
C ALA A 18 -25.17 2.19 5.03
N ALA A 19 -26.43 2.60 4.88
CA ALA A 19 -27.58 1.80 5.25
C ALA A 19 -27.63 0.48 4.47
N TRP A 20 -27.35 0.48 3.18
CA TRP A 20 -27.31 -0.71 2.34
C TRP A 20 -26.29 -1.74 2.80
N LYS A 21 -25.13 -1.31 3.30
CA LYS A 21 -24.10 -2.21 3.86
C LYS A 21 -24.61 -2.91 5.12
N ASP A 22 -25.36 -2.19 5.95
CA ASP A 22 -25.87 -2.69 7.23
C ASP A 22 -27.15 -3.53 7.09
N TRP A 23 -27.87 -3.42 5.98
CA TRP A 23 -29.09 -4.16 5.74
C TRP A 23 -28.85 -5.67 5.56
N SER A 24 -29.71 -6.46 6.23
CA SER A 24 -29.77 -7.90 6.00
C SER A 24 -30.20 -8.23 4.57
N GLN A 25 -29.88 -9.43 4.11
CA GLN A 25 -30.31 -9.91 2.79
C GLN A 25 -31.84 -9.82 2.60
N GLN A 26 -32.60 -10.06 3.65
CA GLN A 26 -34.06 -9.97 3.62
C GLN A 26 -34.57 -8.52 3.42
N GLN A 27 -33.94 -7.55 4.08
CA GLN A 27 -34.27 -6.12 3.91
C GLN A 27 -33.95 -5.62 2.50
N ARG A 28 -32.77 -6.01 1.96
CA ARG A 28 -32.40 -5.67 0.58
C ARG A 28 -33.37 -6.28 -0.43
N ARG A 29 -33.73 -7.54 -0.24
CA ARG A 29 -34.70 -8.26 -1.07
C ARG A 29 -36.08 -7.61 -1.03
N PHE A 30 -36.58 -7.26 0.15
CA PHE A 30 -37.86 -6.56 0.31
C PHE A 30 -37.91 -5.22 -0.45
N LEU A 31 -36.82 -4.42 -0.36
CA LEU A 31 -36.74 -3.17 -1.12
C LEU A 31 -36.80 -3.43 -2.63
N ILE A 32 -36.01 -4.37 -3.14
CA ILE A 32 -35.92 -4.68 -4.58
C ILE A 32 -37.26 -5.23 -5.11
N GLU A 33 -37.91 -6.11 -4.37
CA GLU A 33 -39.21 -6.69 -4.74
C GLU A 33 -40.35 -5.65 -4.73
N GLY A 34 -40.21 -4.57 -3.94
CA GLY A 34 -41.18 -3.47 -3.91
C GLY A 34 -41.00 -2.44 -5.03
N MET A 35 -39.93 -2.52 -5.83
CA MET A 35 -39.64 -1.56 -6.90
C MET A 35 -40.26 -1.95 -8.22
N SER A 36 -40.77 -0.96 -8.96
CA SER A 36 -41.11 -1.13 -10.38
C SER A 36 -39.83 -1.35 -11.21
N ARG A 37 -40.00 -1.90 -12.42
CA ARG A 37 -38.87 -2.07 -13.36
C ARG A 37 -38.13 -0.77 -13.65
N ALA A 38 -38.85 0.34 -13.82
CA ALA A 38 -38.27 1.66 -14.07
C ALA A 38 -37.44 2.16 -12.89
N GLU A 39 -37.89 1.96 -11.65
CA GLU A 39 -37.17 2.31 -10.45
C GLU A 39 -35.91 1.45 -10.28
N LEU A 40 -35.98 0.15 -10.58
CA LEU A 40 -34.81 -0.72 -10.60
C LEU A 40 -33.77 -0.29 -11.65
N GLU A 41 -34.19 0.03 -12.86
CA GLU A 41 -33.32 0.52 -13.93
C GLU A 41 -32.65 1.85 -13.52
N LEU A 42 -33.40 2.75 -12.87
CA LEU A 42 -32.88 4.01 -12.32
C LEU A 42 -31.86 3.73 -11.20
N LEU A 43 -32.21 2.88 -10.24
CA LEU A 43 -31.30 2.52 -9.14
C LEU A 43 -29.98 1.92 -9.68
N LEU A 44 -30.07 0.97 -10.59
CA LEU A 44 -28.91 0.30 -11.20
C LEU A 44 -28.05 1.25 -12.04
N SER A 45 -28.59 2.38 -12.51
CA SER A 45 -27.83 3.41 -13.22
C SER A 45 -27.09 4.38 -12.30
N ARG A 46 -27.38 4.35 -11.00
CA ARG A 46 -26.81 5.24 -9.98
C ARG A 46 -25.48 4.68 -9.46
N TRP A 47 -24.39 5.00 -10.16
CA TRP A 47 -23.04 4.62 -9.73
C TRP A 47 -22.70 5.11 -8.31
N ASP A 48 -23.10 6.34 -7.99
CA ASP A 48 -22.89 6.95 -6.68
C ASP A 48 -23.52 6.17 -5.51
N VAL A 49 -24.48 5.29 -5.80
CA VAL A 49 -25.11 4.39 -4.83
C VAL A 49 -24.33 3.09 -4.66
N PHE A 50 -23.77 2.54 -5.73
CA PHE A 50 -23.09 1.25 -5.71
C PHE A 50 -21.57 1.32 -5.64
N ALA A 51 -21.00 2.49 -5.85
CA ALA A 51 -19.57 2.70 -5.73
C ALA A 51 -19.05 2.39 -4.32
N HIS A 52 -17.85 1.89 -4.23
CA HIS A 52 -17.11 1.90 -2.96
C HIS A 52 -16.72 3.33 -2.59
N ASP A 53 -16.52 3.60 -1.30
CA ASP A 53 -16.20 4.95 -0.82
C ASP A 53 -14.95 5.54 -1.50
N HIS A 54 -13.94 4.72 -1.81
CA HIS A 54 -12.74 5.16 -2.52
C HIS A 54 -12.95 5.45 -4.01
N GLN A 55 -14.06 5.01 -4.59
CA GLN A 55 -14.41 5.20 -6.01
C GLN A 55 -15.24 6.47 -6.25
N VAL A 56 -15.46 7.26 -5.21
CA VAL A 56 -16.16 8.54 -5.28
C VAL A 56 -15.20 9.61 -4.75
N PRO A 57 -14.94 10.69 -5.53
CA PRO A 57 -14.05 11.74 -5.06
C PRO A 57 -14.67 12.50 -3.90
N PRO A 58 -13.88 13.00 -2.94
CA PRO A 58 -14.33 14.00 -1.98
C PRO A 58 -14.93 15.23 -2.68
N LEU A 59 -15.86 15.93 -2.02
CA LEU A 59 -16.49 17.11 -2.59
C LEU A 59 -15.49 18.26 -2.81
N LEU A 60 -14.58 18.45 -1.85
CA LEU A 60 -13.60 19.53 -1.83
C LEU A 60 -12.19 18.97 -1.62
N ALA A 61 -11.21 19.70 -2.11
CA ALA A 61 -9.81 19.47 -1.83
C ALA A 61 -9.47 19.82 -0.36
N PRO A 62 -8.29 19.43 0.17
CA PRO A 62 -7.88 19.74 1.53
C PRO A 62 -7.85 21.23 1.87
N ASN A 63 -7.66 22.09 0.88
CA ASN A 63 -7.70 23.55 1.02
C ASN A 63 -9.12 24.14 1.06
N GLY A 64 -10.18 23.32 1.05
CA GLY A 64 -11.57 23.74 1.06
C GLY A 64 -12.11 24.25 -0.29
N GLN A 65 -11.32 24.18 -1.37
CA GLN A 65 -11.71 24.57 -2.72
C GLN A 65 -12.10 23.35 -3.57
N PRO A 66 -12.79 23.55 -4.70
CA PRO A 66 -12.97 22.48 -5.68
C PRO A 66 -11.64 21.89 -6.11
N TRP A 67 -11.56 20.57 -6.16
CA TRP A 67 -10.33 19.88 -6.58
C TRP A 67 -10.12 19.93 -8.11
N LEU A 68 -8.86 19.93 -8.53
CA LEU A 68 -8.46 19.87 -9.93
C LEU A 68 -8.00 18.44 -10.33
N THR A 69 -7.37 17.74 -9.41
CA THR A 69 -6.87 16.37 -9.62
C THR A 69 -7.46 15.43 -8.59
N TRP A 70 -8.09 14.36 -9.05
CA TRP A 70 -8.44 13.23 -8.21
C TRP A 70 -7.47 12.09 -8.47
N LEU A 71 -6.68 11.72 -7.47
CA LEU A 71 -5.72 10.63 -7.51
C LEU A 71 -6.32 9.40 -6.79
N LEU A 72 -6.72 8.39 -7.56
CA LEU A 72 -7.20 7.10 -7.05
C LEU A 72 -6.08 6.07 -7.09
N ILE A 73 -5.49 5.82 -5.92
CA ILE A 73 -4.42 4.84 -5.73
C ILE A 73 -5.02 3.55 -5.17
N GLY A 74 -4.74 2.42 -5.78
CA GLY A 74 -5.27 1.16 -5.26
C GLY A 74 -4.56 -0.07 -5.78
N GLY A 75 -4.69 -1.15 -5.00
CA GLY A 75 -4.20 -2.47 -5.38
C GLY A 75 -4.85 -3.02 -6.65
N ARG A 76 -4.33 -4.15 -7.12
CA ARG A 76 -4.91 -4.84 -8.28
C ARG A 76 -6.32 -5.32 -7.97
N GLY A 77 -7.25 -5.08 -8.87
CA GLY A 77 -8.65 -5.46 -8.67
C GLY A 77 -9.43 -4.56 -7.70
N ALA A 78 -8.86 -3.46 -7.19
CA ALA A 78 -9.54 -2.50 -6.33
C ALA A 78 -10.66 -1.69 -7.04
N GLY A 79 -10.90 -1.92 -8.34
CA GLY A 79 -11.95 -1.26 -9.11
C GLY A 79 -11.59 0.12 -9.65
N LYS A 80 -10.29 0.43 -9.82
CA LYS A 80 -9.79 1.71 -10.34
C LYS A 80 -10.34 2.04 -11.74
N THR A 81 -10.18 1.11 -12.67
CA THR A 81 -10.65 1.27 -14.07
C THR A 81 -12.16 1.47 -14.13
N ARG A 82 -12.93 0.73 -13.33
CA ARG A 82 -14.38 0.92 -13.23
C ARG A 82 -14.73 2.32 -12.73
N ALA A 83 -14.05 2.83 -11.71
CA ALA A 83 -14.25 4.18 -11.21
C ALA A 83 -13.94 5.25 -12.28
N GLY A 84 -12.84 5.04 -13.05
CA GLY A 84 -12.50 5.92 -14.17
C GLY A 84 -13.57 5.96 -15.25
N ALA A 85 -14.05 4.79 -15.68
CA ALA A 85 -15.08 4.69 -16.70
C ALA A 85 -16.41 5.32 -16.26
N GLU A 86 -16.86 5.06 -15.01
CA GLU A 86 -18.08 5.67 -14.46
C GLU A 86 -17.95 7.18 -14.26
N TRP A 87 -16.78 7.66 -13.87
CA TRP A 87 -16.53 9.09 -13.76
C TRP A 87 -16.59 9.77 -15.13
N ILE A 88 -15.95 9.22 -16.15
CA ILE A 88 -16.03 9.75 -17.54
C ILE A 88 -17.46 9.67 -18.07
N ARG A 89 -18.19 8.57 -17.81
CA ARG A 89 -19.61 8.47 -18.17
C ARG A 89 -20.42 9.63 -17.56
N ALA A 90 -20.18 9.90 -16.27
CA ALA A 90 -20.86 10.99 -15.58
C ALA A 90 -20.48 12.36 -16.17
N GLN A 91 -19.20 12.60 -16.50
CA GLN A 91 -18.76 13.84 -17.14
C GLN A 91 -19.37 14.01 -18.55
N ALA A 92 -19.36 12.96 -19.36
CA ALA A 92 -19.90 13.03 -20.73
C ALA A 92 -21.41 13.26 -20.78
N LEU A 93 -22.16 12.71 -19.81
CA LEU A 93 -23.62 12.78 -19.79
C LEU A 93 -24.17 13.87 -18.84
N GLY A 94 -23.34 14.52 -18.03
CA GLY A 94 -23.77 15.50 -17.03
C GLY A 94 -24.56 14.85 -15.90
N LEU A 95 -24.06 13.75 -15.30
CA LEU A 95 -24.79 12.99 -14.28
C LEU A 95 -24.41 13.43 -12.86
N PRO A 96 -25.35 13.99 -12.07
CA PRO A 96 -25.10 14.27 -10.67
C PRO A 96 -24.83 12.99 -9.87
N PRO A 97 -24.04 13.08 -8.76
CA PRO A 97 -23.41 14.28 -8.22
C PRO A 97 -22.00 14.55 -8.80
N MET A 98 -21.55 13.78 -9.80
CA MET A 98 -20.18 13.87 -10.34
C MET A 98 -20.04 14.96 -11.41
N ALA A 99 -21.11 15.30 -12.10
CA ALA A 99 -21.18 16.39 -13.08
C ALA A 99 -22.59 16.97 -13.11
N ASP A 100 -22.69 18.31 -13.23
CA ASP A 100 -23.97 19.01 -13.36
C ASP A 100 -24.31 19.30 -14.82
N GLN A 101 -23.31 19.29 -15.70
CA GLN A 101 -23.44 19.55 -17.13
C GLN A 101 -22.51 18.63 -17.92
N PRO A 102 -22.89 18.23 -19.16
CA PRO A 102 -22.03 17.45 -20.02
C PRO A 102 -20.74 18.18 -20.38
N VAL A 103 -19.63 17.45 -20.35
CA VAL A 103 -18.32 17.89 -20.84
C VAL A 103 -18.15 17.42 -22.28
N THR A 104 -17.90 18.35 -23.20
CA THR A 104 -17.87 18.07 -24.64
C THR A 104 -16.58 17.44 -25.13
N ASN A 105 -15.42 17.83 -24.57
CA ASN A 105 -14.11 17.33 -24.97
C ASN A 105 -13.40 16.69 -23.80
N ILE A 106 -13.07 15.41 -23.94
CA ILE A 106 -12.52 14.56 -22.89
C ILE A 106 -11.21 13.92 -23.37
N ALA A 107 -10.18 13.88 -22.54
CA ALA A 107 -8.97 13.13 -22.83
C ALA A 107 -8.98 11.79 -22.08
N LEU A 108 -8.66 10.70 -22.77
CA LEU A 108 -8.36 9.39 -22.22
C LEU A 108 -6.89 9.11 -22.48
N VAL A 109 -6.09 8.97 -21.44
CA VAL A 109 -4.64 8.77 -21.56
C VAL A 109 -4.26 7.46 -20.88
N GLY A 110 -3.69 6.52 -21.62
CA GLY A 110 -3.12 5.27 -21.12
C GLY A 110 -1.62 5.18 -21.38
N GLU A 111 -0.98 4.13 -20.88
CA GLU A 111 0.45 3.88 -21.15
C GLU A 111 0.69 3.79 -22.66
N THR A 112 -0.09 2.94 -23.36
CA THR A 112 -0.08 2.76 -24.81
C THR A 112 -1.48 2.97 -25.42
N GLU A 113 -1.55 3.14 -26.74
CA GLU A 113 -2.86 3.18 -27.44
C GLU A 113 -3.64 1.88 -27.28
N HIS A 114 -2.94 0.75 -27.21
CA HIS A 114 -3.52 -0.56 -26.96
C HIS A 114 -4.22 -0.59 -25.58
N ASP A 115 -3.55 -0.08 -24.53
CA ASP A 115 -4.13 -0.04 -23.20
C ASP A 115 -5.38 0.85 -23.13
N VAL A 116 -5.36 2.01 -23.80
CA VAL A 116 -6.54 2.87 -23.85
C VAL A 116 -7.70 2.12 -24.49
N ARG A 117 -7.46 1.44 -25.60
CA ARG A 117 -8.51 0.68 -26.30
C ARG A 117 -8.98 -0.53 -25.48
N GLU A 118 -8.09 -1.44 -25.13
CA GLU A 118 -8.43 -2.74 -24.56
C GLU A 118 -8.86 -2.67 -23.08
N VAL A 119 -8.40 -1.66 -22.34
CA VAL A 119 -8.70 -1.52 -20.92
C VAL A 119 -9.71 -0.41 -20.65
N MET A 120 -9.44 0.82 -21.13
CA MET A 120 -10.27 1.97 -20.79
C MET A 120 -11.57 2.02 -21.61
N VAL A 121 -11.56 1.57 -22.87
CA VAL A 121 -12.71 1.65 -23.79
C VAL A 121 -13.47 0.32 -23.84
N GLU A 122 -12.86 -0.74 -24.35
CA GLU A 122 -13.50 -2.03 -24.69
C GLU A 122 -13.44 -3.03 -23.53
N GLY A 123 -12.64 -2.78 -22.48
CA GLY A 123 -12.45 -3.69 -21.36
C GLY A 123 -13.74 -3.97 -20.58
N VAL A 124 -13.74 -5.07 -19.81
CA VAL A 124 -14.88 -5.52 -18.99
C VAL A 124 -15.37 -4.51 -17.96
N SER A 125 -14.53 -3.56 -17.58
CA SER A 125 -14.84 -2.43 -16.71
C SER A 125 -14.66 -1.09 -17.43
N GLY A 126 -14.49 -1.12 -18.75
CA GLY A 126 -14.25 0.05 -19.59
C GLY A 126 -15.52 0.82 -19.94
N LEU A 127 -15.33 1.91 -20.70
CA LEU A 127 -16.40 2.85 -21.04
C LEU A 127 -17.58 2.19 -21.78
N LEU A 128 -17.32 1.30 -22.73
CA LEU A 128 -18.42 0.62 -23.43
C LEU A 128 -19.22 -0.33 -22.52
N ALA A 129 -18.61 -0.87 -21.47
CA ALA A 129 -19.26 -1.81 -20.56
C ALA A 129 -20.12 -1.11 -19.49
N VAL A 130 -19.77 0.12 -19.08
CA VAL A 130 -20.48 0.83 -18.01
C VAL A 130 -21.73 1.59 -18.48
N HIS A 131 -21.88 1.79 -19.79
CA HIS A 131 -23.03 2.49 -20.35
C HIS A 131 -24.23 1.57 -20.59
N ARG A 132 -25.43 2.09 -20.37
CA ARG A 132 -26.66 1.47 -20.83
C ARG A 132 -26.72 1.52 -22.36
N ARG A 133 -27.58 0.71 -22.96
CA ARG A 133 -27.69 0.62 -24.44
C ARG A 133 -28.08 1.93 -25.09
N ASP A 134 -28.98 2.69 -24.45
CA ASP A 134 -29.54 3.96 -24.95
C ASP A 134 -28.58 5.15 -24.85
N GLU A 135 -27.57 5.08 -23.99
CA GLU A 135 -26.58 6.14 -23.76
C GLU A 135 -25.16 5.78 -24.24
N ARG A 136 -25.00 4.55 -24.76
CA ARG A 136 -23.69 3.99 -25.09
C ARG A 136 -23.03 4.76 -26.24
N PRO A 137 -21.77 5.24 -26.05
CA PRO A 137 -21.06 5.94 -27.11
C PRO A 137 -20.59 4.98 -28.22
N VAL A 138 -20.30 5.54 -29.37
CA VAL A 138 -19.73 4.83 -30.51
C VAL A 138 -18.20 5.00 -30.49
N TRP A 139 -17.50 3.87 -30.50
CA TRP A 139 -16.04 3.85 -30.63
C TRP A 139 -15.63 3.79 -32.10
N THR A 140 -14.89 4.79 -32.54
CA THR A 140 -14.30 4.84 -33.89
C THR A 140 -12.79 4.68 -33.80
N SER A 141 -12.29 3.46 -33.98
CA SER A 141 -10.87 3.12 -33.78
C SER A 141 -9.92 3.90 -34.70
N SER A 142 -10.30 4.09 -35.99
CA SER A 142 -9.50 4.86 -36.96
C SER A 142 -9.35 6.34 -36.59
N ARG A 143 -10.24 6.88 -35.78
CA ARG A 143 -10.20 8.26 -35.29
C ARG A 143 -9.80 8.35 -33.82
N ARG A 144 -9.57 7.20 -33.18
CA ARG A 144 -9.21 7.09 -31.76
C ARG A 144 -10.13 7.89 -30.84
N ARG A 145 -11.47 7.79 -31.04
CA ARG A 145 -12.45 8.56 -30.26
C ARG A 145 -13.73 7.82 -29.99
N LEU A 146 -14.33 8.15 -28.86
CA LEU A 146 -15.68 7.82 -28.47
C LEU A 146 -16.58 9.03 -28.71
N GLU A 147 -17.75 8.82 -29.28
CA GLU A 147 -18.73 9.85 -29.59
C GLU A 147 -20.08 9.50 -28.93
N TRP A 148 -20.60 10.39 -28.10
CA TRP A 148 -21.92 10.26 -27.49
C TRP A 148 -22.98 10.99 -28.32
N ASN A 149 -24.24 10.53 -28.23
CA ASN A 149 -25.36 11.14 -28.96
C ASN A 149 -25.64 12.60 -28.58
N ASN A 150 -25.19 13.05 -27.40
CA ASN A 150 -25.31 14.43 -26.94
C ASN A 150 -24.19 15.36 -27.45
N GLY A 151 -23.28 14.84 -28.27
CA GLY A 151 -22.17 15.60 -28.86
C GLY A 151 -20.89 15.60 -28.02
N ALA A 152 -20.86 14.94 -26.85
CA ALA A 152 -19.61 14.74 -26.10
C ALA A 152 -18.66 13.80 -26.88
N VAL A 153 -17.35 14.08 -26.83
CA VAL A 153 -16.33 13.29 -27.51
C VAL A 153 -15.16 13.04 -26.55
N ALA A 154 -14.73 11.79 -26.44
CA ALA A 154 -13.49 11.44 -25.74
C ALA A 154 -12.44 10.97 -26.74
N TYR A 155 -11.24 11.52 -26.64
CA TYR A 155 -10.10 11.24 -27.49
C TYR A 155 -9.10 10.36 -26.75
N ALA A 156 -8.58 9.33 -27.40
CA ALA A 156 -7.59 8.41 -26.88
C ALA A 156 -6.17 8.86 -27.22
N PHE A 157 -5.31 8.91 -26.21
CA PHE A 157 -3.89 9.30 -26.30
C PHE A 157 -3.01 8.25 -25.62
N SER A 158 -1.80 8.09 -26.15
CA SER A 158 -0.74 7.30 -25.52
C SER A 158 0.23 8.19 -24.75
N ALA A 159 0.63 7.77 -23.56
CA ALA A 159 1.69 8.44 -22.81
C ALA A 159 3.10 8.22 -23.43
N GLU A 160 3.23 7.35 -24.43
CA GLU A 160 4.48 7.21 -25.21
C GLU A 160 4.69 8.39 -26.16
N ASP A 161 3.63 9.15 -26.50
CA ASP A 161 3.68 10.34 -27.36
C ASP A 161 3.07 11.56 -26.68
N PRO A 162 3.78 12.21 -25.73
CA PRO A 162 3.31 13.39 -25.04
C PRO A 162 2.93 14.57 -25.97
N GLU A 163 3.60 14.69 -27.12
CA GLU A 163 3.38 15.79 -28.06
C GLU A 163 2.00 15.70 -28.75
N SER A 164 1.39 14.52 -28.82
CA SER A 164 0.03 14.35 -29.36
C SER A 164 -1.04 15.09 -28.52
N LEU A 165 -0.77 15.41 -27.26
CA LEU A 165 -1.61 16.22 -26.39
C LEU A 165 -1.48 17.73 -26.64
N ARG A 166 -0.52 18.16 -27.48
CA ARG A 166 -0.30 19.54 -27.85
C ARG A 166 -1.33 19.99 -28.89
N GLY A 167 -2.11 20.99 -28.58
CA GLY A 167 -3.12 21.58 -29.47
C GLY A 167 -4.55 21.29 -29.04
N PRO A 168 -4.98 20.04 -28.80
CA PRO A 168 -6.33 19.75 -28.29
C PRO A 168 -6.63 20.45 -26.98
N GLN A 169 -7.94 20.67 -26.72
CA GLN A 169 -8.41 21.29 -25.49
C GLN A 169 -9.48 20.41 -24.84
N PHE A 170 -9.41 20.27 -23.53
CA PHE A 170 -10.25 19.35 -22.78
C PHE A 170 -10.94 20.04 -21.58
N GLY A 171 -12.15 19.61 -21.28
CA GLY A 171 -12.86 19.95 -20.05
C GLY A 171 -12.61 18.96 -18.92
N CYS A 172 -12.31 17.71 -19.25
CA CYS A 172 -11.83 16.74 -18.28
C CYS A 172 -10.91 15.71 -18.91
N ALA A 173 -10.17 14.95 -18.05
CA ALA A 173 -9.28 13.88 -18.48
C ALA A 173 -9.29 12.71 -17.51
N TRP A 174 -9.09 11.49 -18.03
CA TRP A 174 -8.78 10.30 -17.25
C TRP A 174 -7.46 9.72 -17.72
N SER A 175 -6.50 9.64 -16.79
CA SER A 175 -5.17 9.05 -16.95
C SER A 175 -5.12 7.71 -16.21
N ASP A 176 -4.97 6.59 -16.92
CA ASP A 176 -4.96 5.26 -16.30
C ASP A 176 -3.53 4.72 -16.13
N GLU A 177 -3.25 4.16 -14.95
CA GLU A 177 -1.98 3.55 -14.54
C GLU A 177 -0.76 4.49 -14.70
N MET A 178 -0.92 5.78 -14.42
CA MET A 178 0.09 6.84 -14.63
C MET A 178 1.47 6.51 -14.04
N ALA A 179 1.55 5.84 -12.89
CA ALA A 179 2.83 5.50 -12.26
C ALA A 179 3.67 4.48 -13.06
N LYS A 180 3.13 3.90 -14.14
CA LYS A 180 3.87 3.02 -15.05
C LYS A 180 4.44 3.74 -16.26
N TRP A 181 3.97 4.94 -16.56
CA TRP A 181 4.30 5.64 -17.78
C TRP A 181 5.77 6.02 -17.84
N ARG A 182 6.40 5.77 -18.99
CA ARG A 182 7.80 6.12 -19.23
C ARG A 182 8.03 7.64 -19.25
N TYR A 183 7.08 8.38 -19.83
CA TYR A 183 7.16 9.84 -19.98
C TYR A 183 6.08 10.55 -19.15
N ALA A 184 5.87 10.10 -17.90
CA ALA A 184 4.78 10.54 -17.04
C ALA A 184 4.76 12.07 -16.83
N GLU A 185 5.91 12.70 -16.51
CA GLU A 185 6.00 14.15 -16.28
C GLU A 185 5.65 14.92 -17.56
N ALA A 186 6.27 14.59 -18.68
CA ALA A 186 6.03 15.28 -19.96
C ALA A 186 4.56 15.14 -20.39
N THR A 187 3.98 13.95 -20.28
CA THR A 187 2.58 13.71 -20.64
C THR A 187 1.64 14.47 -19.71
N PHE A 188 1.93 14.47 -18.40
CA PHE A 188 1.15 15.22 -17.43
C PHE A 188 1.17 16.72 -17.75
N ASP A 189 2.35 17.31 -18.00
CA ASP A 189 2.48 18.72 -18.28
C ASP A 189 1.73 19.11 -19.57
N MET A 190 1.86 18.33 -20.64
CA MET A 190 1.11 18.57 -21.89
C MET A 190 -0.41 18.48 -21.68
N LEU A 191 -0.88 17.53 -20.89
CA LEU A 191 -2.28 17.40 -20.55
C LEU A 191 -2.78 18.59 -19.73
N GLN A 192 -1.97 19.10 -18.76
CA GLN A 192 -2.35 20.30 -17.96
C GLN A 192 -2.55 21.52 -18.85
N PHE A 193 -1.71 21.74 -19.86
CA PHE A 193 -1.92 22.81 -20.84
C PHE A 193 -3.18 22.62 -21.69
N GLY A 194 -3.59 21.38 -21.92
CA GLY A 194 -4.81 21.03 -22.64
C GLY A 194 -6.10 21.19 -21.81
N LEU A 195 -6.03 21.02 -20.49
CA LEU A 195 -7.17 21.09 -19.57
C LEU A 195 -7.57 22.55 -19.30
N ARG A 196 -8.36 23.15 -20.20
CA ARG A 196 -8.72 24.58 -20.17
C ARG A 196 -10.12 24.90 -20.69
N LEU A 197 -10.98 23.89 -20.91
CA LEU A 197 -12.37 24.08 -21.35
C LEU A 197 -13.34 24.02 -20.16
N GLY A 198 -14.38 24.85 -20.20
CA GLY A 198 -15.43 24.89 -19.18
C GLY A 198 -15.02 25.66 -17.93
N ALA A 199 -15.90 25.67 -16.94
CA ALA A 199 -15.69 26.43 -15.70
C ALA A 199 -14.70 25.76 -14.73
N GLN A 200 -14.60 24.42 -14.76
CA GLN A 200 -13.76 23.64 -13.87
C GLN A 200 -13.14 22.46 -14.61
N PRO A 201 -12.09 22.69 -15.42
CA PRO A 201 -11.34 21.59 -16.01
C PRO A 201 -10.67 20.79 -14.92
N ARG A 202 -10.84 19.46 -14.93
CA ARG A 202 -10.33 18.55 -13.89
C ARG A 202 -9.97 17.18 -14.43
N GLN A 203 -9.17 16.44 -13.69
CA GLN A 203 -8.74 15.13 -14.10
C GLN A 203 -8.87 14.07 -13.00
N LEU A 204 -9.06 12.85 -13.42
CA LEU A 204 -8.89 11.66 -12.62
C LEU A 204 -7.61 10.94 -13.05
N ILE A 205 -6.79 10.56 -12.09
CA ILE A 205 -5.63 9.71 -12.27
C ILE A 205 -5.84 8.43 -11.50
N THR A 206 -5.88 7.31 -12.21
CA THR A 206 -5.93 5.98 -11.61
C THR A 206 -4.55 5.33 -11.67
N THR A 207 -4.08 4.74 -10.57
CA THR A 207 -2.76 4.10 -10.56
C THR A 207 -2.60 3.06 -9.46
N THR A 208 -1.68 2.12 -9.67
CA THR A 208 -1.10 1.32 -8.61
C THR A 208 -0.09 2.14 -7.81
N PRO A 209 0.16 1.82 -6.53
CA PRO A 209 1.01 2.64 -5.66
C PRO A 209 2.50 2.44 -5.94
N ARG A 210 3.03 3.23 -6.86
CA ARG A 210 4.47 3.33 -7.12
C ARG A 210 4.98 4.70 -6.67
N PRO A 211 6.08 4.79 -5.95
CA PRO A 211 6.62 6.03 -5.39
C PRO A 211 7.36 6.89 -6.41
N THR A 212 6.72 7.18 -7.57
CA THR A 212 7.31 8.08 -8.57
C THR A 212 7.28 9.53 -8.08
N ALA A 213 8.22 10.36 -8.54
CA ALA A 213 8.31 11.77 -8.16
C ALA A 213 6.99 12.51 -8.45
N LEU A 214 6.38 12.25 -9.63
CA LEU A 214 5.10 12.84 -10.02
C LEU A 214 3.96 12.47 -9.06
N ILE A 215 3.78 11.18 -8.74
CA ILE A 215 2.71 10.74 -7.82
C ILE A 215 2.88 11.38 -6.44
N LYS A 216 4.12 11.43 -5.91
CA LYS A 216 4.42 12.09 -4.63
C LYS A 216 4.07 13.56 -4.64
N ARG A 217 4.48 14.28 -5.69
CA ARG A 217 4.15 15.70 -5.87
C ARG A 217 2.65 15.92 -5.88
N LEU A 218 1.90 15.15 -6.68
CA LEU A 218 0.45 15.25 -6.80
C LEU A 218 -0.28 14.95 -5.49
N MET A 219 0.23 14.05 -4.67
CA MET A 219 -0.35 13.75 -3.35
C MET A 219 -0.23 14.91 -2.36
N LEU A 220 0.75 15.80 -2.56
CA LEU A 220 1.00 16.97 -1.69
C LEU A 220 0.36 18.25 -2.22
N GLU A 221 -0.15 18.25 -3.46
CA GLU A 221 -0.78 19.43 -4.05
C GLU A 221 -2.09 19.80 -3.34
N PRO A 222 -2.27 21.06 -2.91
CA PRO A 222 -3.47 21.49 -2.18
C PRO A 222 -4.78 21.33 -2.95
N THR A 223 -4.71 21.26 -4.29
CA THR A 223 -5.84 21.07 -5.21
C THR A 223 -6.08 19.63 -5.60
N SER A 224 -5.31 18.70 -5.04
CA SER A 224 -5.46 17.27 -5.28
C SER A 224 -6.27 16.61 -4.16
N VAL A 225 -7.14 15.68 -4.53
CA VAL A 225 -7.79 14.74 -3.59
C VAL A 225 -7.25 13.35 -3.84
N VAL A 226 -6.97 12.63 -2.76
CA VAL A 226 -6.42 11.27 -2.83
C VAL A 226 -7.39 10.29 -2.19
N THR A 227 -7.82 9.28 -2.96
CA THR A 227 -8.54 8.13 -2.42
C THR A 227 -7.69 6.87 -2.58
N ARG A 228 -7.78 5.96 -1.59
CA ARG A 228 -6.97 4.74 -1.56
C ARG A 228 -7.82 3.51 -1.31
N ALA A 229 -7.44 2.40 -1.92
CA ALA A 229 -8.12 1.13 -1.71
C ALA A 229 -7.18 -0.07 -1.80
N ALA A 230 -7.31 -0.98 -0.84
CA ALA A 230 -6.78 -2.32 -0.96
C ALA A 230 -7.64 -3.17 -1.92
N THR A 231 -7.05 -4.20 -2.50
CA THR A 231 -7.76 -5.24 -3.29
C THR A 231 -8.94 -5.83 -2.52
N GLN A 232 -8.75 -6.03 -1.21
CA GLN A 232 -9.77 -6.58 -0.31
C GLN A 232 -11.05 -5.71 -0.25
N ALA A 233 -10.94 -4.41 -0.45
CA ALA A 233 -12.12 -3.52 -0.47
C ALA A 233 -13.12 -3.88 -1.59
N ASN A 234 -12.64 -4.52 -2.67
CA ASN A 234 -13.45 -4.98 -3.79
C ASN A 234 -13.63 -6.51 -3.84
N ALA A 235 -13.36 -7.21 -2.74
CA ALA A 235 -13.36 -8.69 -2.67
C ALA A 235 -14.65 -9.33 -3.19
N TYR A 236 -15.80 -8.68 -3.01
CA TYR A 236 -17.10 -9.18 -3.45
C TYR A 236 -17.20 -9.36 -4.99
N HIS A 237 -16.45 -8.56 -5.75
CA HIS A 237 -16.44 -8.60 -7.22
C HIS A 237 -15.25 -9.39 -7.78
N LEU A 238 -14.44 -10.02 -6.93
CA LEU A 238 -13.27 -10.80 -7.33
C LEU A 238 -13.52 -12.29 -7.10
N ALA A 239 -12.96 -13.12 -7.98
CA ALA A 239 -13.06 -14.57 -7.82
C ALA A 239 -12.47 -15.03 -6.46
N PRO A 240 -13.19 -15.81 -5.65
CA PRO A 240 -12.69 -16.27 -4.35
C PRO A 240 -11.38 -17.05 -4.44
N THR A 241 -11.19 -17.81 -5.53
CA THR A 241 -9.94 -18.57 -5.80
C THR A 241 -8.77 -17.64 -6.07
N PHE A 242 -8.98 -16.53 -6.79
CA PHE A 242 -7.98 -15.49 -6.99
C PHE A 242 -7.54 -14.88 -5.65
N LEU A 243 -8.50 -14.43 -4.84
CA LEU A 243 -8.20 -13.84 -3.53
C LEU A 243 -7.43 -14.78 -2.63
N LYS A 244 -7.90 -16.04 -2.50
CA LYS A 244 -7.21 -17.04 -1.67
C LYS A 244 -5.79 -17.31 -2.16
N GLY A 245 -5.59 -17.51 -3.46
CA GLY A 245 -4.29 -17.82 -4.04
C GLY A 245 -3.29 -16.67 -3.93
N VAL A 246 -3.75 -15.44 -4.23
CA VAL A 246 -2.90 -14.24 -4.22
C VAL A 246 -2.59 -13.82 -2.78
N LEU A 247 -3.58 -13.83 -1.87
CA LEU A 247 -3.34 -13.53 -0.46
C LEU A 247 -2.39 -14.55 0.19
N ALA A 248 -2.59 -15.85 -0.06
CA ALA A 248 -1.71 -16.88 0.50
C ALA A 248 -0.25 -16.73 0.03
N ARG A 249 -0.04 -16.29 -1.22
CA ARG A 249 1.31 -16.17 -1.81
C ARG A 249 2.03 -14.87 -1.45
N TYR A 250 1.29 -13.77 -1.35
CA TYR A 250 1.89 -12.42 -1.25
C TYR A 250 1.57 -11.71 0.07
N LYS A 251 0.85 -12.37 0.99
CA LYS A 251 0.58 -11.81 2.32
C LYS A 251 1.91 -11.43 2.99
N ASP A 252 1.92 -10.25 3.60
CA ASP A 252 3.06 -9.71 4.35
C ASP A 252 4.36 -9.55 3.53
N THR A 253 4.28 -9.64 2.18
CA THR A 253 5.40 -9.30 1.30
C THR A 253 5.32 -7.83 0.87
N ARG A 254 6.46 -7.20 0.53
CA ARG A 254 6.48 -5.86 -0.07
C ARG A 254 5.57 -5.78 -1.30
N LEU A 255 5.67 -6.78 -2.20
CA LEU A 255 4.85 -6.83 -3.40
C LEU A 255 3.35 -6.93 -3.06
N GLY A 256 2.99 -7.71 -2.04
CA GLY A 256 1.61 -7.81 -1.55
C GLY A 256 1.11 -6.48 -0.98
N ARG A 257 1.87 -5.83 -0.13
CA ARG A 257 1.53 -4.51 0.42
C ARG A 257 1.35 -3.46 -0.69
N GLN A 258 2.25 -3.44 -1.66
CA GLN A 258 2.13 -2.53 -2.80
C GLN A 258 0.95 -2.91 -3.70
N GLU A 259 0.89 -4.14 -4.22
CA GLU A 259 -0.05 -4.53 -5.28
C GLU A 259 -1.45 -4.89 -4.76
N LEU A 260 -1.58 -5.30 -3.47
CA LEU A 260 -2.86 -5.68 -2.87
C LEU A 260 -3.38 -4.66 -1.86
N ASP A 261 -2.51 -4.15 -0.98
CA ASP A 261 -2.97 -3.24 0.08
C ASP A 261 -2.97 -1.78 -0.37
N GLY A 262 -2.36 -1.48 -1.51
CA GLY A 262 -2.34 -0.13 -2.08
C GLY A 262 -1.36 0.81 -1.37
N GLU A 263 -0.34 0.27 -0.70
CA GLU A 263 0.67 1.04 0.01
C GLU A 263 1.76 1.56 -0.92
N ILE A 264 2.15 2.81 -0.74
CA ILE A 264 3.34 3.38 -1.38
C ILE A 264 4.52 3.11 -0.46
N ILE A 265 5.42 2.22 -0.89
CA ILE A 265 6.60 1.82 -0.13
C ILE A 265 7.83 2.45 -0.78
N GLU A 266 8.58 3.21 0.00
CA GLU A 266 9.77 3.93 -0.45
C GLU A 266 11.01 3.42 0.29
N ASP A 267 12.14 3.40 -0.42
CA ASP A 267 13.46 3.27 0.18
C ASP A 267 14.01 4.68 0.42
N ARG A 268 14.57 4.92 1.58
CA ARG A 268 15.25 6.17 1.89
C ARG A 268 16.61 6.19 1.15
N PRO A 269 16.93 7.23 0.36
CA PRO A 269 18.12 7.22 -0.51
C PRO A 269 19.45 7.10 0.23
N ASP A 270 19.51 7.58 1.47
CA ASP A 270 20.68 7.53 2.35
C ASP A 270 20.62 6.43 3.41
N ALA A 271 19.69 5.47 3.27
CA ALA A 271 19.64 4.30 4.15
C ALA A 271 20.73 3.27 3.82
N LEU A 272 21.11 2.48 4.83
CA LEU A 272 22.10 1.41 4.66
C LEU A 272 21.54 0.21 3.88
N TRP A 273 20.23 0.00 3.87
CA TRP A 273 19.56 -1.08 3.16
C TRP A 273 18.52 -0.55 2.19
N SER A 274 18.28 -1.31 1.13
CA SER A 274 17.14 -1.14 0.24
C SER A 274 16.28 -2.39 0.25
N HIS A 275 14.99 -2.25 -0.03
CA HIS A 275 14.11 -3.41 -0.16
C HIS A 275 14.58 -4.37 -1.25
N ALA A 276 15.21 -3.87 -2.32
CA ALA A 276 15.78 -4.70 -3.36
C ALA A 276 16.92 -5.59 -2.84
N LEU A 277 17.81 -5.04 -2.01
CA LEU A 277 18.88 -5.80 -1.37
C LEU A 277 18.32 -6.88 -0.44
N ILE A 278 17.38 -6.52 0.44
CA ILE A 278 16.75 -7.47 1.38
C ILE A 278 16.04 -8.60 0.61
N GLU A 279 15.32 -8.27 -0.46
CA GLU A 279 14.63 -9.29 -1.28
C GLU A 279 15.60 -10.24 -1.97
N SER A 280 16.78 -9.77 -2.42
CA SER A 280 17.83 -10.63 -2.96
C SER A 280 18.44 -11.60 -1.91
N CYS A 281 18.27 -11.25 -0.64
CA CYS A 281 18.71 -12.04 0.51
C CYS A 281 17.62 -12.98 1.06
N ARG A 282 16.42 -13.00 0.48
CA ARG A 282 15.29 -13.80 0.99
C ARG A 282 15.40 -15.24 0.60
N VAL A 283 15.07 -16.12 1.54
CA VAL A 283 14.93 -17.57 1.35
C VAL A 283 13.62 -18.06 2.00
N ALA A 284 13.10 -19.19 1.53
CA ALA A 284 11.86 -19.75 2.09
C ALA A 284 12.05 -20.22 3.53
N GLU A 285 13.15 -20.92 3.81
CA GLU A 285 13.47 -21.51 5.11
C GLU A 285 14.97 -21.45 5.40
N ALA A 286 15.34 -21.41 6.67
CA ALA A 286 16.72 -21.53 7.08
C ALA A 286 17.18 -23.01 7.08
N PRO A 287 18.41 -23.31 6.65
CA PRO A 287 18.99 -24.64 6.84
C PRO A 287 19.26 -24.89 8.33
N PRO A 288 19.73 -26.08 8.70
CA PRO A 288 20.17 -26.36 10.08
C PRO A 288 21.20 -25.32 10.55
N LEU A 289 20.92 -24.70 11.68
CA LEU A 289 21.74 -23.62 12.25
C LEU A 289 22.61 -24.18 13.38
N ALA A 290 23.91 -23.85 13.35
CA ALA A 290 24.86 -24.27 14.35
C ALA A 290 24.69 -23.51 15.68
N ARG A 291 24.24 -22.25 15.59
CA ARG A 291 23.98 -21.40 16.75
C ARG A 291 22.82 -20.46 16.44
N ILE A 292 21.93 -20.28 17.41
CA ILE A 292 20.79 -19.33 17.33
C ILE A 292 20.81 -18.41 18.54
N VAL A 293 20.54 -17.12 18.34
CA VAL A 293 20.36 -16.15 19.40
C VAL A 293 19.07 -15.38 19.23
N VAL A 294 18.47 -14.97 20.34
CA VAL A 294 17.40 -13.96 20.38
C VAL A 294 17.98 -12.69 20.96
N ALA A 295 17.95 -11.60 20.20
CA ALA A 295 18.40 -10.31 20.70
C ALA A 295 17.22 -9.45 21.14
N VAL A 296 17.44 -8.70 22.22
CA VAL A 296 16.44 -7.81 22.82
C VAL A 296 17.05 -6.42 22.98
N ASP A 297 16.37 -5.43 22.43
CA ASP A 297 16.63 -4.00 22.64
C ASP A 297 15.47 -3.41 23.44
N PRO A 298 15.57 -3.37 24.79
CA PRO A 298 14.48 -2.92 25.63
C PRO A 298 14.41 -1.38 25.67
N PRO A 299 13.17 -0.80 25.72
CA PRO A 299 13.01 0.64 25.82
C PRO A 299 13.55 1.19 27.15
N ALA A 300 14.13 2.39 27.11
CA ALA A 300 14.67 3.07 28.30
C ALA A 300 13.57 3.49 29.31
N SER A 301 12.30 3.56 28.89
CA SER A 301 11.14 3.93 29.70
C SER A 301 9.99 2.98 29.50
N SER A 302 9.10 2.85 30.51
CA SER A 302 7.89 2.04 30.42
C SER A 302 6.64 2.92 30.26
N GLY A 303 5.66 2.50 29.44
CA GLY A 303 4.36 3.15 29.29
C GLY A 303 3.84 3.19 27.85
N LYS A 304 2.61 3.67 27.66
CA LYS A 304 1.92 3.71 26.35
C LYS A 304 2.61 4.57 25.27
N ARG A 305 3.55 5.45 25.68
CA ARG A 305 4.34 6.32 24.79
C ARG A 305 5.82 5.92 24.73
N ALA A 306 6.21 4.80 25.36
CA ALA A 306 7.56 4.28 25.30
C ALA A 306 7.87 3.74 23.89
N ASP A 307 9.16 3.77 23.53
CA ASP A 307 9.66 3.09 22.34
C ASP A 307 9.30 1.59 22.38
N ALA A 308 9.43 0.91 21.25
CA ALA A 308 9.18 -0.52 21.20
C ALA A 308 10.31 -1.28 21.91
N CYS A 309 10.04 -2.52 22.32
CA CYS A 309 11.08 -3.45 22.68
C CYS A 309 11.41 -4.29 21.45
N GLY A 310 12.57 -4.07 20.84
CA GLY A 310 13.07 -4.86 19.72
C GLY A 310 13.34 -6.31 20.16
N ILE A 311 12.78 -7.30 19.45
CA ILE A 311 12.98 -8.74 19.75
C ILE A 311 13.15 -9.47 18.42
N VAL A 312 14.40 -9.81 18.07
CA VAL A 312 14.76 -10.44 16.80
C VAL A 312 15.55 -11.71 17.03
N ALA A 313 15.22 -12.79 16.32
CA ALA A 313 15.97 -14.03 16.32
C ALA A 313 16.80 -14.18 15.04
N ALA A 314 18.06 -14.58 15.20
CA ALA A 314 18.95 -14.91 14.10
C ALA A 314 19.82 -16.12 14.46
N GLY A 315 20.25 -16.85 13.42
CA GLY A 315 21.15 -17.97 13.60
C GLY A 315 22.24 -18.03 12.55
N ILE A 316 23.32 -18.77 12.81
CA ILE A 316 24.46 -18.93 11.93
C ILE A 316 24.67 -20.40 11.60
N THR A 317 24.99 -20.73 10.35
CA THR A 317 25.37 -22.10 9.93
C THR A 317 26.82 -22.41 10.28
N GLY A 318 27.21 -23.68 10.18
CA GLY A 318 28.60 -24.09 10.32
C GLY A 318 29.57 -23.45 9.31
N GLU A 319 29.05 -23.02 8.16
CA GLU A 319 29.78 -22.34 7.08
C GLU A 319 29.85 -20.82 7.24
N GLY A 320 29.16 -20.25 8.24
CA GLY A 320 29.20 -18.83 8.57
C GLY A 320 28.14 -17.98 7.85
N ALA A 321 27.14 -18.57 7.19
CA ALA A 321 25.97 -17.87 6.68
C ALA A 321 24.97 -17.60 7.81
N ILE A 322 24.38 -16.40 7.83
CA ILE A 322 23.49 -15.93 8.90
C ILE A 322 22.07 -15.89 8.37
N TYR A 323 21.11 -16.28 9.20
CA TYR A 323 19.69 -16.29 8.87
C TYR A 323 18.91 -15.54 9.93
N VAL A 324 18.18 -14.50 9.51
CA VAL A 324 17.13 -13.87 10.32
C VAL A 324 15.91 -14.77 10.26
N ILE A 325 15.40 -15.20 11.41
CA ILE A 325 14.36 -16.24 11.49
C ILE A 325 13.07 -15.78 12.17
N ALA A 326 13.09 -14.69 12.94
CA ALA A 326 11.87 -14.09 13.53
C ALA A 326 12.07 -12.62 13.92
N ASP A 327 10.99 -11.84 13.84
CA ASP A 327 10.79 -10.53 14.48
C ASP A 327 9.52 -10.59 15.34
N GLU A 328 9.68 -10.48 16.66
CA GLU A 328 8.60 -10.54 17.65
C GLU A 328 8.55 -9.24 18.48
N THR A 329 9.03 -8.14 17.92
CA THR A 329 9.04 -6.82 18.55
C THR A 329 7.67 -6.41 19.07
N VAL A 330 7.63 -5.77 20.23
CA VAL A 330 6.40 -5.30 20.89
C VAL A 330 6.47 -3.82 21.24
N SER A 331 5.38 -3.10 21.03
CA SER A 331 5.24 -1.69 21.39
C SER A 331 4.37 -1.53 22.64
N GLY A 332 4.71 -0.55 23.50
CA GLY A 332 3.92 -0.22 24.69
C GLY A 332 3.82 -1.33 25.73
N ALA A 333 4.76 -2.29 25.71
CA ALA A 333 4.76 -3.43 26.62
C ALA A 333 5.42 -3.09 27.95
N THR A 334 4.93 -3.71 29.04
CA THR A 334 5.61 -3.68 30.33
C THR A 334 6.84 -4.60 30.33
N PRO A 335 7.81 -4.40 31.24
CA PRO A 335 8.99 -5.26 31.34
C PRO A 335 8.66 -6.76 31.38
N ALA A 336 7.69 -7.17 32.17
CA ALA A 336 7.29 -8.58 32.26
C ALA A 336 6.71 -9.12 30.93
N VAL A 337 5.99 -8.29 30.16
CA VAL A 337 5.38 -8.70 28.89
C VAL A 337 6.42 -8.91 27.81
N TRP A 338 7.36 -7.96 27.60
CA TRP A 338 8.38 -8.17 26.59
C TRP A 338 9.36 -9.30 26.97
N ALA A 339 9.69 -9.44 28.28
CA ALA A 339 10.56 -10.54 28.73
C ALA A 339 9.89 -11.91 28.49
N ALA A 340 8.62 -12.05 28.85
CA ALA A 340 7.87 -13.28 28.58
C ALA A 340 7.83 -13.61 27.07
N LYS A 341 7.67 -12.60 26.20
CA LYS A 341 7.67 -12.78 24.75
C LYS A 341 9.04 -13.19 24.20
N ALA A 342 10.11 -12.54 24.66
CA ALA A 342 11.48 -12.88 24.29
C ALA A 342 11.85 -14.32 24.70
N ILE A 343 11.45 -14.74 25.92
CA ILE A 343 11.65 -16.10 26.42
C ILE A 343 10.81 -17.11 25.61
N ALA A 344 9.57 -16.77 25.27
CA ALA A 344 8.74 -17.63 24.43
C ALA A 344 9.37 -17.85 23.04
N LEU A 345 9.90 -16.77 22.43
CA LEU A 345 10.65 -16.86 21.18
C LEU A 345 11.92 -17.73 21.35
N TRP A 346 12.72 -17.46 22.40
CA TRP A 346 13.93 -18.21 22.70
C TRP A 346 13.67 -19.72 22.81
N ARG A 347 12.60 -20.14 23.50
CA ARG A 347 12.19 -21.54 23.60
C ARG A 347 11.73 -22.11 22.25
N ARG A 348 10.91 -21.33 21.49
CA ARG A 348 10.33 -21.79 20.21
C ARG A 348 11.39 -22.05 19.14
N VAL A 349 12.43 -21.21 19.07
CA VAL A 349 13.51 -21.36 18.09
C VAL A 349 14.72 -22.14 18.65
N GLU A 350 14.61 -22.70 19.87
CA GLU A 350 15.66 -23.41 20.58
C GLU A 350 16.99 -22.63 20.61
N ALA A 351 16.91 -21.32 20.91
CA ALA A 351 18.07 -20.46 20.87
C ALA A 351 19.08 -20.81 21.98
N ASP A 352 20.38 -20.61 21.70
CA ASP A 352 21.46 -20.88 22.64
C ASP A 352 21.56 -19.82 23.72
N ALA A 353 21.20 -18.57 23.41
CA ALA A 353 21.27 -17.45 24.35
C ALA A 353 20.29 -16.33 23.98
N LEU A 354 19.97 -15.51 24.98
CA LEU A 354 19.30 -14.25 24.82
C LEU A 354 20.36 -13.13 24.94
N VAL A 355 20.49 -12.30 23.88
CA VAL A 355 21.42 -11.16 23.82
C VAL A 355 20.65 -9.90 24.21
N ALA A 356 21.08 -9.18 25.22
CA ALA A 356 20.34 -8.01 25.71
C ALA A 356 21.23 -6.76 25.78
N GLU A 357 20.76 -5.63 25.20
CA GLU A 357 21.43 -4.34 25.38
C GLU A 357 21.25 -3.84 26.81
N VAL A 358 22.39 -3.39 27.44
CA VAL A 358 22.44 -3.06 28.85
C VAL A 358 23.01 -1.65 29.13
N ASN A 359 22.82 -0.69 28.22
CA ASN A 359 23.40 0.66 28.32
C ASN A 359 22.80 1.50 29.46
N GLN A 360 21.50 1.42 29.69
CA GLN A 360 20.80 2.10 30.78
C GLN A 360 19.95 1.05 31.52
N GLY A 361 20.42 0.66 32.71
CA GLY A 361 19.72 -0.31 33.56
C GLY A 361 20.07 -1.78 33.30
N GLY A 362 21.31 -2.08 32.93
CA GLY A 362 21.75 -3.42 32.54
C GLY A 362 21.50 -4.54 33.53
N GLU A 363 21.56 -4.28 34.82
CA GLU A 363 21.15 -5.21 35.86
C GLU A 363 19.63 -5.42 35.84
N MET A 364 18.84 -4.37 35.51
CA MET A 364 17.39 -4.43 35.43
C MET A 364 16.92 -5.37 34.32
N VAL A 365 17.48 -5.30 33.10
CA VAL A 365 17.09 -6.16 31.97
C VAL A 365 17.32 -7.63 32.32
N ARG A 366 18.50 -7.94 32.89
CA ARG A 366 18.82 -9.29 33.34
C ARG A 366 17.91 -9.75 34.48
N SER A 367 17.63 -8.86 35.46
CA SER A 367 16.71 -9.17 36.55
C SER A 367 15.30 -9.49 36.06
N VAL A 368 14.75 -8.67 35.16
CA VAL A 368 13.41 -8.89 34.58
C VAL A 368 13.33 -10.23 33.84
N ILE A 369 14.36 -10.60 33.06
CA ILE A 369 14.39 -11.91 32.38
C ILE A 369 14.48 -13.03 33.41
N ASN A 370 15.37 -12.91 34.40
CA ASN A 370 15.58 -13.92 35.44
C ASN A 370 14.34 -14.08 36.37
N GLU A 371 13.56 -13.03 36.59
CA GLU A 371 12.30 -13.11 37.34
C GLU A 371 11.26 -13.97 36.60
N VAL A 372 11.26 -13.91 35.26
CA VAL A 372 10.36 -14.74 34.44
C VAL A 372 10.89 -16.17 34.30
N ASP A 373 12.19 -16.32 33.99
CA ASP A 373 12.84 -17.63 33.88
C ASP A 373 14.36 -17.51 34.12
N PRO A 374 14.86 -17.96 35.29
CA PRO A 374 16.26 -17.90 35.65
C PRO A 374 17.15 -18.89 34.84
N SER A 375 16.57 -19.83 34.08
CA SER A 375 17.32 -20.81 33.29
C SER A 375 17.81 -20.24 31.94
N VAL A 376 17.32 -19.05 31.53
CA VAL A 376 17.66 -18.45 30.24
C VAL A 376 19.05 -17.84 30.29
N PRO A 377 20.00 -18.27 29.44
CA PRO A 377 21.33 -17.69 29.38
C PRO A 377 21.28 -16.30 28.72
N VAL A 378 21.51 -15.25 29.52
CA VAL A 378 21.53 -13.85 29.04
C VAL A 378 22.96 -13.38 28.81
N ILE A 379 23.25 -12.95 27.58
CA ILE A 379 24.52 -12.33 27.18
C ILE A 379 24.31 -10.82 27.15
N PRO A 380 24.88 -10.06 28.10
CA PRO A 380 24.78 -8.60 28.07
C PRO A 380 25.69 -8.01 26.98
N VAL A 381 25.15 -7.06 26.20
CA VAL A 381 25.91 -6.27 25.22
C VAL A 381 25.78 -4.79 25.53
N ARG A 382 26.84 -4.02 25.23
CA ARG A 382 26.89 -2.58 25.51
C ARG A 382 27.24 -1.82 24.23
N ALA A 383 26.49 -0.77 23.95
CA ALA A 383 26.78 0.13 22.86
C ALA A 383 27.98 1.03 23.22
N SER A 384 29.10 0.85 22.54
CA SER A 384 30.29 1.70 22.61
C SER A 384 30.34 2.72 21.45
N ARG A 385 29.48 2.59 20.46
CA ARG A 385 29.41 3.44 19.25
C ARG A 385 27.96 3.81 18.93
N GLY A 386 27.76 4.86 18.14
CA GLY A 386 26.44 5.25 17.67
C GLY A 386 25.75 4.14 16.85
N LYS A 387 24.43 4.17 16.77
CA LYS A 387 23.61 3.17 16.09
C LYS A 387 24.02 2.95 14.62
N TRP A 388 24.28 4.04 13.90
CA TRP A 388 24.76 3.99 12.51
C TRP A 388 26.06 3.19 12.36
N LEU A 389 27.08 3.52 13.15
CA LEU A 389 28.39 2.84 13.10
C LEU A 389 28.36 1.37 13.53
N ARG A 390 27.33 0.96 14.25
CA ARG A 390 27.09 -0.45 14.60
C ARG A 390 26.37 -1.20 13.46
N ALA A 391 25.52 -0.49 12.74
CA ALA A 391 24.72 -1.03 11.65
C ALA A 391 25.52 -1.22 10.34
N GLU A 392 26.47 -0.33 10.03
CA GLU A 392 27.29 -0.41 8.81
C GLU A 392 27.98 -1.76 8.57
N PRO A 393 28.66 -2.38 9.56
CA PRO A 393 29.25 -3.72 9.35
C PRO A 393 28.21 -4.80 9.05
N VAL A 394 26.99 -4.67 9.60
CA VAL A 394 25.90 -5.60 9.34
C VAL A 394 25.37 -5.40 7.92
N ALA A 395 25.20 -4.15 7.47
CA ALA A 395 24.81 -3.86 6.10
C ALA A 395 25.80 -4.45 5.06
N THR A 396 27.10 -4.33 5.34
CA THR A 396 28.13 -4.96 4.51
C THR A 396 27.99 -6.48 4.40
N LEU A 397 27.56 -7.16 5.47
CA LEU A 397 27.29 -8.61 5.39
C LEU A 397 26.08 -8.93 4.49
N TYR A 398 25.07 -8.06 4.41
CA TYR A 398 23.96 -8.20 3.46
C TYR A 398 24.44 -8.02 2.01
N GLU A 399 25.25 -6.98 1.73
CA GLU A 399 25.84 -6.76 0.42
C GLU A 399 26.69 -7.93 -0.05
N GLN A 400 27.37 -8.60 0.87
CA GLN A 400 28.15 -9.81 0.62
C GLN A 400 27.28 -11.06 0.46
N GLY A 401 25.96 -10.97 0.62
CA GLY A 401 25.04 -12.10 0.57
C GLY A 401 25.19 -13.11 1.72
N ARG A 402 25.88 -12.71 2.80
CA ARG A 402 26.15 -13.56 3.99
C ARG A 402 25.01 -13.57 4.98
N VAL A 403 24.07 -12.61 4.90
CA VAL A 403 22.85 -12.58 5.73
C VAL A 403 21.67 -12.90 4.84
N LYS A 404 20.77 -13.77 5.30
CA LYS A 404 19.54 -14.15 4.62
C LYS A 404 18.33 -13.89 5.53
N HIS A 405 17.18 -13.58 4.95
CA HIS A 405 15.89 -13.54 5.64
C HIS A 405 15.13 -14.84 5.34
N ALA A 406 14.94 -15.69 6.36
CA ALA A 406 14.15 -16.91 6.25
C ALA A 406 12.68 -16.60 6.55
N GLY A 407 12.00 -15.98 5.59
CA GLY A 407 10.63 -15.47 5.69
C GLY A 407 10.52 -13.96 5.43
N ASN A 408 9.34 -13.40 5.73
CA ASN A 408 9.04 -11.99 5.56
C ASN A 408 8.90 -11.31 6.92
N PHE A 409 9.62 -10.20 7.12
CA PHE A 409 9.58 -9.39 8.34
C PHE A 409 9.31 -7.92 8.01
N PRO A 410 8.08 -7.57 7.51
CA PRO A 410 7.81 -6.27 6.88
C PRO A 410 8.16 -5.08 7.77
N ALA A 411 7.83 -5.13 9.06
CA ALA A 411 8.08 -4.03 9.97
C ALA A 411 9.57 -3.83 10.28
N LEU A 412 10.36 -4.91 10.33
CA LEU A 412 11.81 -4.84 10.46
C LEU A 412 12.44 -4.34 9.16
N GLU A 413 12.01 -4.86 8.03
CA GLU A 413 12.52 -4.51 6.70
C GLU A 413 12.27 -3.04 6.35
N ASP A 414 11.08 -2.51 6.69
CA ASP A 414 10.76 -1.09 6.53
C ASP A 414 11.66 -0.22 7.42
N GLU A 415 11.90 -0.62 8.67
CA GLU A 415 12.78 0.10 9.58
C GLU A 415 14.23 0.10 9.09
N MET A 416 14.72 -1.01 8.55
CA MET A 416 16.04 -1.10 7.90
C MET A 416 16.15 -0.15 6.71
N CYS A 417 15.14 -0.10 5.84
CA CYS A 417 15.13 0.73 4.63
C CYS A 417 14.86 2.22 4.90
N ASP A 418 14.38 2.58 6.10
CA ASP A 418 14.21 3.97 6.55
C ASP A 418 15.38 4.47 7.42
N PHE A 419 16.30 3.59 7.81
CA PHE A 419 17.41 3.95 8.72
C PHE A 419 18.55 4.64 7.97
N GLY A 420 18.66 5.96 8.14
CA GLY A 420 19.73 6.80 7.61
C GLY A 420 20.71 7.30 8.69
N PRO A 421 21.71 8.13 8.31
CA PRO A 421 22.75 8.65 9.22
C PRO A 421 22.19 9.39 10.45
N THR A 422 21.02 9.99 10.32
CA THR A 422 20.33 10.74 11.37
C THR A 422 19.27 9.92 12.13
N GLY A 423 19.18 8.61 11.89
CA GLY A 423 18.16 7.72 12.43
C GLY A 423 16.98 7.52 11.48
N LEU A 424 15.82 7.08 11.98
CA LEU A 424 14.60 6.92 11.19
C LEU A 424 14.01 8.28 10.80
N SER A 425 13.34 8.33 9.64
CA SER A 425 12.65 9.53 9.15
C SER A 425 11.56 10.04 10.11
N SER A 426 10.95 9.13 10.86
CA SER A 426 9.95 9.42 11.89
C SER A 426 10.53 10.05 13.17
N GLY A 427 11.84 10.06 13.35
CA GLY A 427 12.52 10.45 14.58
C GLY A 427 12.37 9.46 15.75
N ARG A 428 11.74 8.30 15.53
CA ARG A 428 11.64 7.22 16.51
C ARG A 428 12.94 6.43 16.61
N SER A 429 13.08 5.64 17.70
CA SER A 429 14.17 4.68 17.83
C SER A 429 14.00 3.50 16.86
N PRO A 430 15.07 3.03 16.21
CA PRO A 430 15.07 1.85 15.35
C PRO A 430 15.21 0.56 16.16
N ASP A 431 14.25 0.26 17.01
CA ASP A 431 14.35 -0.79 18.04
C ASP A 431 14.46 -2.20 17.44
N ARG A 432 13.74 -2.47 16.31
CA ARG A 432 13.87 -3.75 15.58
C ARG A 432 15.25 -3.91 14.97
N LEU A 433 15.72 -2.85 14.31
CA LEU A 433 17.02 -2.84 13.67
C LEU A 433 18.17 -2.96 14.70
N ASP A 434 18.06 -2.27 15.85
CA ASP A 434 19.04 -2.41 16.91
C ASP A 434 19.10 -3.85 17.44
N ALA A 435 17.96 -4.50 17.66
CA ALA A 435 17.90 -5.92 18.03
C ALA A 435 18.52 -6.82 16.93
N LEU A 436 18.22 -6.58 15.65
CA LEU A 436 18.83 -7.31 14.53
C LEU A 436 20.35 -7.15 14.53
N VAL A 437 20.85 -5.92 14.67
CA VAL A 437 22.28 -5.60 14.68
C VAL A 437 22.96 -6.35 15.83
N TRP A 438 22.36 -6.37 17.03
CA TRP A 438 22.91 -7.12 18.16
C TRP A 438 22.89 -8.63 17.94
N ALA A 439 21.83 -9.18 17.34
CA ALA A 439 21.76 -10.61 17.00
C ALA A 439 22.90 -10.99 16.07
N ILE A 440 23.06 -10.28 14.95
CA ILE A 440 24.09 -10.57 13.94
C ILE A 440 25.50 -10.33 14.52
N ALA A 441 25.71 -9.24 15.24
CA ALA A 441 26.99 -8.92 15.85
C ALA A 441 27.45 -10.02 16.85
N SER A 442 26.53 -10.57 17.65
CA SER A 442 26.83 -11.63 18.62
C SER A 442 27.16 -12.97 17.95
N LEU A 443 26.66 -13.21 16.73
CA LEU A 443 26.97 -14.41 15.96
C LEU A 443 28.31 -14.31 15.20
N THR A 444 28.73 -13.08 14.82
CA THR A 444 29.89 -12.84 13.96
C THR A 444 31.15 -12.41 14.69
N PHE A 445 31.01 -11.52 15.69
CA PHE A 445 32.14 -10.81 16.29
C PHE A 445 32.51 -11.32 17.70
N THR A 446 31.74 -12.24 18.26
CA THR A 446 32.07 -12.83 19.58
C THR A 446 32.86 -14.12 19.40
N THR A 447 34.00 -14.21 20.07
CA THR A 447 34.87 -15.38 20.13
C THR A 447 34.11 -16.65 20.54
N ARG A 448 34.36 -17.74 19.85
CA ARG A 448 33.75 -19.07 19.94
C ARG A 448 33.53 -19.55 21.40
N THR A 449 32.28 -19.66 21.79
CA THR A 449 31.86 -20.62 22.80
C THR A 449 31.51 -21.94 22.08
N ALA A 450 31.89 -23.10 22.68
CA ALA A 450 31.76 -24.40 22.07
C ALA A 450 30.32 -24.71 21.61
N PRO A 451 30.15 -25.41 20.46
CA PRO A 451 28.82 -25.74 19.94
C PRO A 451 28.11 -26.76 20.85
N ARG A 452 26.77 -26.54 21.07
CA ARG A 452 25.89 -27.56 21.66
C ARG A 452 25.45 -28.53 20.57
N VAL A 453 25.45 -29.85 20.87
CA VAL A 453 24.81 -30.85 20.02
C VAL A 453 23.31 -30.75 20.23
N ARG A 454 22.56 -30.38 19.19
CA ARG A 454 21.10 -30.46 19.17
C ARG A 454 20.72 -31.92 18.85
N GLY A 455 19.92 -32.56 19.72
CA GLY A 455 19.35 -33.87 19.44
C GLY A 455 18.46 -33.82 18.21
N LEU A 456 18.56 -34.81 17.35
CA LEU A 456 17.70 -35.07 16.18
C LEU A 456 16.28 -35.40 16.63
#